data_d4a3b476d02eb0d056d33da2f7fdc47d
#
_entry.id   d4a3b476d02eb0d056d33da2f7fdc47d
#
_cell.length_a   1.000
_cell.length_b   1.000
_cell.length_c   1.000
_cell.angle_alpha   90.00
_cell.angle_beta   90.00
_cell.angle_gamma   90.00
#
_symmetry.space_group_name_H-M   'P 1'
#
loop_
_entity.id
_entity.type
_entity.pdbx_description
1 polymer ?
#
loop_
_entity_poly.entity_id
_entity_poly.type
_entity_poly.pdbx_seq_one_letter_code
_entity_poly.pdbx_strand_id
1 'polypeptide(L)'
;MKIFLIAIVFAFVSQVGFAQDKPSKEEVLQLIEKSGGSGQLNAAKKQLMGMIPADKQAAFVIEFDVLIKKANDATAEIYMNEYTKEDVKAMLAFYESPTGKKMAEKSEVIAEKSQAAMMSLQGEVQTMMAKYMQ
;
A
#
# COMPACT_ATOMS: atom_id res chain seq x y z
N MET A 1 35.97 -25.80 -55.47
CA MET A 1 35.00 -26.03 -54.41
C MET A 1 35.36 -25.11 -53.24
N LYS A 2 34.58 -24.06 -53.02
CA LYS A 2 34.82 -23.10 -51.95
C LYS A 2 33.92 -23.47 -50.76
N ILE A 3 34.53 -23.94 -49.68
CA ILE A 3 33.85 -24.29 -48.44
C ILE A 3 33.59 -23.01 -47.67
N PHE A 4 32.32 -22.61 -47.57
CA PHE A 4 31.89 -21.49 -46.69
C PHE A 4 31.77 -22.02 -45.25
N LEU A 5 32.73 -21.63 -44.41
CA LEU A 5 32.67 -21.81 -42.98
C LEU A 5 31.72 -20.73 -42.41
N ILE A 6 30.51 -21.11 -42.08
CA ILE A 6 29.58 -20.26 -41.33
C ILE A 6 29.97 -20.39 -39.85
N ALA A 7 30.67 -19.36 -39.35
CA ALA A 7 30.89 -19.20 -37.92
C ALA A 7 29.59 -18.73 -37.26
N ILE A 8 28.88 -19.65 -36.58
CA ILE A 8 27.78 -19.32 -35.72
C ILE A 8 28.37 -18.67 -34.46
N VAL A 9 28.35 -17.35 -34.42
CA VAL A 9 28.59 -16.60 -33.19
C VAL A 9 27.38 -16.79 -32.29
N PHE A 10 27.45 -17.75 -31.36
CA PHE A 10 26.54 -17.82 -30.22
C PHE A 10 26.82 -16.60 -29.34
N ALA A 11 26.05 -15.54 -29.55
CA ALA A 11 25.97 -14.46 -28.58
C ALA A 11 25.38 -15.05 -27.29
N PHE A 12 26.23 -15.38 -26.33
CA PHE A 12 25.85 -15.53 -24.94
C PHE A 12 25.27 -14.19 -24.49
N VAL A 13 23.95 -14.05 -24.59
CA VAL A 13 23.24 -13.06 -23.80
C VAL A 13 23.40 -13.55 -22.37
N SER A 14 24.49 -13.09 -21.73
CA SER A 14 24.59 -13.13 -20.29
C SER A 14 23.33 -12.42 -19.77
N GLN A 15 22.37 -13.19 -19.28
CA GLN A 15 21.37 -12.66 -18.38
C GLN A 15 22.16 -12.16 -17.19
N VAL A 16 22.57 -10.90 -17.25
CA VAL A 16 22.90 -10.13 -16.07
C VAL A 16 21.60 -10.12 -15.30
N GLY A 17 21.46 -11.07 -14.40
CA GLY A 17 20.42 -11.01 -13.38
C GLY A 17 20.68 -9.70 -12.66
N PHE A 18 19.95 -8.66 -13.02
CA PHE A 18 19.81 -7.49 -12.19
C PHE A 18 19.26 -8.04 -10.88
N ALA A 19 20.15 -8.22 -9.91
CA ALA A 19 19.72 -8.26 -8.53
C ALA A 19 18.99 -6.93 -8.35
N GLN A 20 17.66 -6.95 -8.49
CA GLN A 20 16.84 -5.77 -8.31
C GLN A 20 17.14 -5.29 -6.91
N ASP A 21 17.83 -4.16 -6.80
CA ASP A 21 18.15 -3.57 -5.51
C ASP A 21 16.84 -3.35 -4.76
N LYS A 22 16.69 -4.06 -3.66
CA LYS A 22 15.51 -3.92 -2.81
C LYS A 22 15.51 -2.51 -2.21
N PRO A 23 14.34 -1.89 -2.07
CA PRO A 23 14.25 -0.62 -1.36
C PRO A 23 14.58 -0.83 0.11
N SER A 24 15.09 0.19 0.77
CA SER A 24 15.28 0.16 2.22
C SER A 24 13.92 0.28 2.93
N LYS A 25 13.84 -0.29 4.14
CA LYS A 25 12.63 -0.17 4.96
C LYS A 25 12.27 1.30 5.23
N GLU A 26 13.27 2.16 5.39
CA GLU A 26 13.09 3.59 5.63
C GLU A 26 12.44 4.28 4.42
N GLU A 27 12.93 4.03 3.20
CA GLU A 27 12.33 4.57 1.96
C GLU A 27 10.86 4.13 1.82
N VAL A 28 10.56 2.86 2.15
CA VAL A 28 9.19 2.35 2.07
C VAL A 28 8.29 2.93 3.15
N LEU A 29 8.76 3.06 4.40
CA LEU A 29 7.98 3.71 5.46
C LEU A 29 7.68 5.17 5.11
N GLN A 30 8.64 5.89 4.53
CA GLN A 30 8.44 7.23 4.02
C GLN A 30 7.38 7.26 2.90
N LEU A 31 7.39 6.27 2.01
CA LEU A 31 6.37 6.14 0.97
C LEU A 31 4.98 5.91 1.57
N ILE A 32 4.85 5.01 2.56
CA ILE A 32 3.59 4.74 3.26
C ILE A 32 3.05 6.01 3.92
N GLU A 33 3.91 6.77 4.58
CA GLU A 33 3.54 8.05 5.19
C GLU A 33 3.07 9.07 4.15
N LYS A 34 3.90 9.31 3.11
CA LYS A 34 3.60 10.30 2.05
C LYS A 34 2.37 9.94 1.22
N SER A 35 2.08 8.66 1.02
CA SER A 35 0.91 8.19 0.27
C SER A 35 -0.41 8.26 1.06
N GLY A 36 -0.36 8.53 2.36
CA GLY A 36 -1.52 8.40 3.23
C GLY A 36 -1.95 6.94 3.42
N GLY A 37 -1.01 5.98 3.31
CA GLY A 37 -1.29 4.55 3.40
C GLY A 37 -1.92 4.10 4.72
N SER A 38 -1.78 4.90 5.79
CA SER A 38 -2.45 4.67 7.07
C SER A 38 -3.85 5.28 7.15
N GLY A 39 -4.38 5.87 6.07
CA GLY A 39 -5.65 6.60 6.06
C GLY A 39 -6.83 5.79 6.58
N GLN A 40 -6.92 4.51 6.17
CA GLN A 40 -7.98 3.59 6.64
C GLN A 40 -7.88 3.31 8.14
N LEU A 41 -6.67 3.10 8.67
CA LEU A 41 -6.46 2.88 10.11
C LEU A 41 -6.72 4.16 10.92
N ASN A 42 -6.37 5.32 10.38
CA ASN A 42 -6.69 6.60 11.01
C ASN A 42 -8.19 6.87 11.04
N ALA A 43 -8.93 6.55 9.98
CA ALA A 43 -10.38 6.62 9.95
C ALA A 43 -11.01 5.69 11.02
N ALA A 44 -10.52 4.44 11.12
CA ALA A 44 -10.96 3.49 12.15
C ALA A 44 -10.65 4.00 13.57
N LYS A 45 -9.45 4.56 13.80
CA LYS A 45 -9.08 5.17 15.09
C LYS A 45 -10.05 6.26 15.50
N LYS A 46 -10.41 7.17 14.60
CA LYS A 46 -11.38 8.25 14.88
C LYS A 46 -12.76 7.71 15.26
N GLN A 47 -13.24 6.72 14.49
CA GLN A 47 -14.53 6.12 14.75
C GLN A 47 -14.57 5.44 16.13
N LEU A 48 -13.54 4.66 16.46
CA LEU A 48 -13.45 3.97 17.75
C LEU A 48 -13.26 4.98 18.90
N MET A 49 -12.48 6.03 18.71
CA MET A 49 -12.26 7.06 19.72
C MET A 49 -13.55 7.72 20.18
N GLY A 50 -14.56 7.88 19.29
CA GLY A 50 -15.88 8.39 19.64
C GLY A 50 -16.68 7.49 20.61
N MET A 51 -16.26 6.20 20.75
CA MET A 51 -16.89 5.22 21.65
C MET A 51 -16.12 5.07 22.98
N ILE A 52 -14.93 5.69 23.09
CA ILE A 52 -14.07 5.58 24.28
C ILE A 52 -14.38 6.73 25.26
N PRO A 53 -14.56 6.44 26.57
CA PRO A 53 -14.71 7.47 27.57
C PRO A 53 -13.57 8.51 27.55
N ALA A 54 -13.89 9.78 27.80
CA ALA A 54 -12.97 10.91 27.63
C ALA A 54 -11.66 10.73 28.44
N ASP A 55 -11.76 10.20 29.64
CA ASP A 55 -10.63 9.95 30.54
C ASP A 55 -9.68 8.85 30.04
N LYS A 56 -10.12 8.00 29.10
CA LYS A 56 -9.34 6.89 28.51
C LYS A 56 -8.83 7.16 27.09
N GLN A 57 -9.32 8.23 26.45
CA GLN A 57 -9.00 8.51 25.05
C GLN A 57 -7.50 8.70 24.80
N ALA A 58 -6.78 9.37 25.72
CA ALA A 58 -5.35 9.59 25.59
C ALA A 58 -4.55 8.26 25.59
N ALA A 59 -4.88 7.33 26.49
CA ALA A 59 -4.26 6.02 26.53
C ALA A 59 -4.59 5.20 25.28
N PHE A 60 -5.84 5.22 24.85
CA PHE A 60 -6.29 4.54 23.62
C PHE A 60 -5.52 5.03 22.38
N VAL A 61 -5.33 6.34 22.23
CA VAL A 61 -4.58 6.90 21.10
C VAL A 61 -3.16 6.35 21.06
N ILE A 62 -2.46 6.34 22.21
CA ILE A 62 -1.09 5.83 22.30
C ILE A 62 -1.02 4.36 21.89
N GLU A 63 -1.93 3.53 22.41
CA GLU A 63 -1.96 2.11 22.07
C GLU A 63 -2.31 1.86 20.60
N PHE A 64 -3.27 2.63 20.07
CA PHE A 64 -3.66 2.50 18.66
C PHE A 64 -2.54 2.95 17.70
N ASP A 65 -1.76 3.97 18.05
CA ASP A 65 -0.62 4.40 17.26
C ASP A 65 0.48 3.32 17.19
N VAL A 66 0.65 2.53 18.26
CA VAL A 66 1.52 1.35 18.23
C VAL A 66 1.00 0.31 17.22
N LEU A 67 -0.32 0.10 17.13
CA LEU A 67 -0.91 -0.80 16.13
C LEU A 67 -0.71 -0.28 14.71
N ILE A 68 -0.90 1.03 14.48
CA ILE A 68 -0.62 1.66 13.17
C ILE A 68 0.84 1.44 12.79
N LYS A 69 1.76 1.67 13.72
CA LYS A 69 3.18 1.43 13.47
C LYS A 69 3.48 -0.02 13.07
N LYS A 70 2.92 -0.99 13.79
CA LYS A 70 3.08 -2.41 13.47
C LYS A 70 2.51 -2.75 12.07
N ALA A 71 1.35 -2.19 11.73
CA ALA A 71 0.75 -2.38 10.41
C ALA A 71 1.63 -1.78 9.30
N ASN A 72 2.18 -0.59 9.52
CA ASN A 72 3.11 0.05 8.57
C ASN A 72 4.40 -0.77 8.42
N ASP A 73 4.97 -1.30 9.51
CA ASP A 73 6.14 -2.16 9.48
C ASP A 73 5.87 -3.42 8.64
N ALA A 74 4.74 -4.09 8.84
CA ALA A 74 4.35 -5.26 8.07
C ALA A 74 4.11 -4.91 6.58
N THR A 75 3.45 -3.79 6.31
CA THR A 75 3.25 -3.30 4.94
C THR A 75 4.59 -2.98 4.27
N ALA A 76 5.53 -2.39 5.01
CA ALA A 76 6.86 -2.09 4.48
C ALA A 76 7.60 -3.37 4.03
N GLU A 77 7.50 -4.46 4.78
CA GLU A 77 8.08 -5.75 4.41
C GLU A 77 7.47 -6.31 3.11
N ILE A 78 6.15 -6.15 2.91
CA ILE A 78 5.49 -6.53 1.66
C ILE A 78 6.05 -5.70 0.50
N TYR A 79 6.10 -4.38 0.63
CA TYR A 79 6.64 -3.50 -0.41
C TYR A 79 8.10 -3.83 -0.77
N MET A 80 8.94 -4.11 0.23
CA MET A 80 10.35 -4.50 0.02
C MET A 80 10.50 -5.81 -0.76
N ASN A 81 9.47 -6.66 -0.78
CA ASN A 81 9.49 -7.91 -1.52
C ASN A 81 8.86 -7.78 -2.92
N GLU A 82 7.89 -6.88 -3.09
CA GLU A 82 7.10 -6.75 -4.32
C GLU A 82 7.64 -5.66 -5.26
N TYR A 83 8.38 -4.66 -4.74
CA TYR A 83 8.85 -3.51 -5.51
C TYR A 83 10.36 -3.38 -5.49
N THR A 84 10.90 -2.81 -6.57
CA THR A 84 12.31 -2.45 -6.68
C THR A 84 12.58 -1.09 -6.02
N LYS A 85 13.84 -0.79 -5.80
CA LYS A 85 14.25 0.53 -5.31
C LYS A 85 13.86 1.66 -6.27
N GLU A 86 13.92 1.41 -7.57
CA GLU A 86 13.52 2.36 -8.62
C GLU A 86 12.00 2.61 -8.56
N ASP A 87 11.20 1.56 -8.36
CA ASP A 87 9.74 1.70 -8.22
C ASP A 87 9.39 2.58 -7.02
N VAL A 88 10.01 2.32 -5.87
CA VAL A 88 9.77 3.11 -4.64
C VAL A 88 10.18 4.57 -4.82
N LYS A 89 11.31 4.83 -5.49
CA LYS A 89 11.73 6.20 -5.82
C LYS A 89 10.73 6.91 -6.75
N ALA A 90 10.22 6.20 -7.75
CA ALA A 90 9.21 6.75 -8.67
C ALA A 90 7.91 7.06 -7.94
N MET A 91 7.45 6.19 -7.04
CA MET A 91 6.28 6.42 -6.20
C MET A 91 6.48 7.62 -5.25
N LEU A 92 7.64 7.73 -4.61
CA LEU A 92 7.97 8.88 -3.77
C LEU A 92 7.92 10.19 -4.56
N ALA A 93 8.52 10.22 -5.75
CA ALA A 93 8.49 11.38 -6.64
C ALA A 93 7.05 11.73 -7.05
N PHE A 94 6.20 10.73 -7.31
CA PHE A 94 4.79 10.95 -7.59
C PHE A 94 4.07 11.63 -6.42
N TYR A 95 4.25 11.14 -5.18
CA TYR A 95 3.61 11.73 -4.00
C TYR A 95 4.19 13.10 -3.60
N GLU A 96 5.32 13.49 -4.15
CA GLU A 96 5.83 14.86 -4.05
C GLU A 96 5.19 15.83 -5.05
N SER A 97 4.55 15.32 -6.10
CA SER A 97 3.80 16.12 -7.07
C SER A 97 2.52 16.73 -6.46
N PRO A 98 1.98 17.82 -7.06
CA PRO A 98 0.72 18.41 -6.58
C PRO A 98 -0.44 17.40 -6.54
N THR A 99 -0.54 16.53 -7.54
CA THR A 99 -1.59 15.50 -7.59
C THR A 99 -1.39 14.42 -6.53
N GLY A 100 -0.15 13.94 -6.36
CA GLY A 100 0.18 12.94 -5.35
C GLY A 100 -0.09 13.44 -3.93
N LYS A 101 0.30 14.67 -3.61
CA LYS A 101 -0.01 15.31 -2.33
C LYS A 101 -1.53 15.39 -2.09
N LYS A 102 -2.29 15.81 -3.10
CA LYS A 102 -3.75 15.86 -3.01
C LYS A 102 -4.38 14.47 -2.79
N MET A 103 -3.83 13.44 -3.43
CA MET A 103 -4.29 12.06 -3.19
C MET A 103 -4.03 11.62 -1.75
N ALA A 104 -2.84 11.88 -1.22
CA ALA A 104 -2.48 11.56 0.15
C ALA A 104 -3.38 12.31 1.16
N GLU A 105 -3.56 13.62 0.99
CA GLU A 105 -4.43 14.45 1.84
C GLU A 105 -5.89 13.98 1.86
N LYS A 106 -6.37 13.40 0.76
CA LYS A 106 -7.76 12.91 0.65
C LYS A 106 -7.92 11.45 1.05
N SER A 107 -6.84 10.72 1.29
CA SER A 107 -6.87 9.28 1.56
C SER A 107 -7.80 8.91 2.71
N GLU A 108 -7.73 9.63 3.83
CA GLU A 108 -8.56 9.39 5.01
C GLU A 108 -10.05 9.65 4.72
N VAL A 109 -10.38 10.79 4.11
CA VAL A 109 -11.76 11.15 3.74
C VAL A 109 -12.34 10.16 2.74
N ILE A 110 -11.53 9.70 1.79
CA ILE A 110 -11.95 8.67 0.82
C ILE A 110 -12.20 7.35 1.53
N ALA A 111 -11.32 6.96 2.47
CA ALA A 111 -11.49 5.74 3.26
C ALA A 111 -12.80 5.78 4.08
N GLU A 112 -13.07 6.86 4.80
CA GLU A 112 -14.31 7.05 5.57
C GLU A 112 -15.57 6.95 4.69
N LYS A 113 -15.59 7.67 3.56
CA LYS A 113 -16.73 7.67 2.63
C LYS A 113 -16.91 6.31 1.95
N SER A 114 -15.82 5.64 1.59
CA SER A 114 -15.87 4.30 1.00
C SER A 114 -16.41 3.28 2.00
N GLN A 115 -16.01 3.37 3.26
CA GLN A 115 -16.54 2.50 4.32
C GLN A 115 -18.05 2.72 4.49
N ALA A 116 -18.51 3.98 4.55
CA ALA A 116 -19.93 4.30 4.66
C ALA A 116 -20.73 3.75 3.44
N ALA A 117 -20.20 3.90 2.23
CA ALA A 117 -20.80 3.36 1.01
C ALA A 117 -20.89 1.81 1.06
N MET A 118 -19.80 1.14 1.49
CA MET A 118 -19.81 -0.33 1.65
C MET A 118 -20.85 -0.80 2.67
N MET A 119 -20.99 -0.09 3.79
CA MET A 119 -22.01 -0.42 4.80
C MET A 119 -23.43 -0.27 4.23
N SER A 120 -23.71 0.72 3.39
CA SER A 120 -25.02 0.89 2.76
C SER A 120 -25.38 -0.26 1.79
N LEU A 121 -24.38 -0.88 1.17
CA LEU A 121 -24.56 -2.02 0.25
C LEU A 121 -24.71 -3.37 0.97
N GLN A 122 -24.42 -3.45 2.26
CA GLN A 122 -24.44 -4.72 2.99
C GLN A 122 -25.82 -5.39 2.95
N GLY A 123 -26.91 -4.62 3.03
CA GLY A 123 -28.27 -5.14 2.90
C GLY A 123 -28.57 -5.73 1.52
N GLU A 124 -28.07 -5.11 0.47
CA GLU A 124 -28.20 -5.61 -0.91
C GLU A 124 -27.42 -6.91 -1.10
N VAL A 125 -26.20 -6.99 -0.55
CA VAL A 125 -25.39 -8.22 -0.58
C VAL A 125 -26.11 -9.36 0.14
N GLN A 126 -26.70 -9.13 1.32
CA GLN A 126 -27.46 -10.13 2.06
C GLN A 126 -28.66 -10.63 1.23
N THR A 127 -29.42 -9.70 0.61
CA THR A 127 -30.55 -10.04 -0.25
C THR A 127 -30.10 -10.88 -1.46
N MET A 128 -29.00 -10.50 -2.07
CA MET A 128 -28.42 -11.24 -3.19
C MET A 128 -28.00 -12.64 -2.75
N MET A 129 -27.29 -12.77 -1.63
CA MET A 129 -26.89 -14.08 -1.08
C MET A 129 -28.10 -14.98 -0.81
N ALA A 130 -29.17 -14.47 -0.18
CA ALA A 130 -30.39 -15.22 0.07
C ALA A 130 -31.03 -15.77 -1.22
N LYS A 131 -30.95 -15.02 -2.32
CA LYS A 131 -31.47 -15.43 -3.64
C LYS A 131 -30.71 -16.62 -4.24
N TYR A 132 -29.39 -16.69 -4.03
CA TYR A 132 -28.52 -17.71 -4.67
C TYR A 132 -28.14 -18.87 -3.76
N MET A 133 -28.52 -18.83 -2.50
CA MET A 133 -28.31 -19.92 -1.53
C MET A 133 -29.55 -20.81 -1.31
N GLN A 134 -30.68 -20.53 -1.98
CA GLN A 134 -31.87 -21.39 -2.07
C GLN A 134 -31.74 -22.30 -3.29
#